data_a22d0e7d57cac25028dd8f9af8ee67d2
#
_entry.id   a22d0e7d57cac25028dd8f9af8ee67d2
#
_cell.length_a   1.000
_cell.length_b   1.000
_cell.length_c   1.000
_cell.angle_alpha   90.00
_cell.angle_beta   90.00
_cell.angle_gamma   90.00
#
_symmetry.space_group_name_H-M   'P 1'
#
loop_
_entity.id
_entity.type
_entity.pdbx_description
1 polymer ?
#
loop_
_entity_poly.entity_id
_entity_poly.type
_entity_poly.pdbx_seq_one_letter_code
_entity_poly.pdbx_strand_id
1 'polypeptide(L)'
;MAKAVRCYCIYGLGGRWWSAGMEDVLAVNLRKIKGVICPPTFQYGHWQIIVEAIKNSPNDIHVVAAHSLGAVRATQITDYVKVDLLVLYDLAGGAPSKLGKNTGKCIDIYDTIPDLVPEWRVQAVKGHEKKIERWYSQHGHTGQDDSVPLMRRVEAEVMKLAA
;
A
#
# COMPACT_ATOMS: atom_id res chain seq x y z
N MET A 1 -5.85 -26.23 -2.80
CA MET A 1 -4.61 -25.51 -3.18
C MET A 1 -4.41 -24.37 -2.19
N ALA A 2 -3.17 -24.12 -1.75
CA ALA A 2 -2.87 -22.96 -0.91
C ALA A 2 -3.18 -21.67 -1.69
N LYS A 3 -3.69 -20.64 -1.00
CA LYS A 3 -3.94 -19.33 -1.62
C LYS A 3 -2.60 -18.64 -1.88
N ALA A 4 -2.42 -18.06 -3.06
CA ALA A 4 -1.28 -17.21 -3.33
C ALA A 4 -1.45 -15.85 -2.68
N VAL A 5 -0.36 -15.21 -2.26
CA VAL A 5 -0.35 -13.80 -1.84
C VAL A 5 0.11 -12.97 -3.04
N ARG A 6 -0.77 -12.10 -3.53
CA ARG A 6 -0.48 -11.19 -4.63
C ARG A 6 -0.24 -9.79 -4.11
N CYS A 7 0.97 -9.29 -4.33
CA CYS A 7 1.39 -7.97 -3.89
C CYS A 7 1.48 -7.01 -5.08
N TYR A 8 0.83 -5.87 -4.99
CA TYR A 8 0.84 -4.82 -6.00
C TYR A 8 1.47 -3.57 -5.41
N CYS A 9 2.61 -3.15 -5.94
CA CYS A 9 3.27 -1.91 -5.55
C CYS A 9 2.90 -0.79 -6.52
N ILE A 10 2.70 0.43 -6.01
CA ILE A 10 2.27 1.59 -6.81
C ILE A 10 3.19 2.78 -6.51
N TYR A 11 3.79 3.36 -7.55
CA TYR A 11 4.56 4.58 -7.47
C TYR A 11 3.68 5.81 -7.18
N GLY A 12 4.30 6.84 -6.57
CA GLY A 12 3.75 8.17 -6.51
C GLY A 12 3.89 8.97 -7.82
N LEU A 13 3.69 10.28 -7.74
CA LEU A 13 3.98 11.22 -8.82
C LEU A 13 5.48 11.15 -9.16
N GLY A 14 5.80 11.24 -10.47
CA GLY A 14 7.19 11.08 -10.93
C GLY A 14 7.67 9.63 -11.05
N GLY A 15 6.85 8.66 -10.63
CA GLY A 15 7.15 7.23 -10.78
C GLY A 15 8.43 6.84 -10.04
N ARG A 16 9.28 6.04 -10.70
CA ARG A 16 10.54 5.53 -10.13
C ARG A 16 11.53 6.63 -9.71
N TRP A 17 11.46 7.82 -10.30
CA TRP A 17 12.37 8.91 -9.95
C TRP A 17 12.24 9.36 -8.49
N TRP A 18 11.02 9.35 -7.95
CA TRP A 18 10.73 9.84 -6.59
C TRP A 18 10.19 8.76 -5.64
N SER A 19 10.04 7.54 -6.13
CA SER A 19 9.51 6.40 -5.37
C SER A 19 10.26 5.12 -5.70
N ALA A 20 11.58 5.21 -5.89
CA ALA A 20 12.42 4.09 -6.32
C ALA A 20 12.34 2.90 -5.35
N GLY A 21 12.25 3.15 -4.06
CA GLY A 21 12.19 2.12 -3.03
C GLY A 21 11.03 1.16 -3.18
N MET A 22 9.91 1.60 -3.77
CA MET A 22 8.76 0.72 -4.02
C MET A 22 9.12 -0.46 -4.95
N GLU A 23 9.94 -0.25 -5.98
CA GLU A 23 10.42 -1.33 -6.85
C GLU A 23 11.76 -1.91 -6.36
N ASP A 24 12.75 -1.04 -6.13
CA ASP A 24 14.14 -1.44 -5.95
C ASP A 24 14.38 -2.13 -4.59
N VAL A 25 13.52 -1.87 -3.61
CA VAL A 25 13.60 -2.50 -2.28
C VAL A 25 12.39 -3.38 -2.03
N LEU A 26 11.18 -2.81 -1.94
CA LEU A 26 10.00 -3.56 -1.49
C LEU A 26 9.61 -4.66 -2.48
N ALA A 27 9.32 -4.32 -3.74
CA ALA A 27 8.85 -5.31 -4.71
C ALA A 27 9.90 -6.40 -4.99
N VAL A 28 11.20 -6.03 -5.06
CA VAL A 28 12.30 -6.99 -5.21
C VAL A 28 12.36 -7.97 -4.05
N ASN A 29 12.17 -7.52 -2.81
CA ASN A 29 12.20 -8.38 -1.64
C ASN A 29 10.95 -9.25 -1.54
N LEU A 30 9.77 -8.70 -1.83
CA LEU A 30 8.52 -9.46 -1.84
C LEU A 30 8.56 -10.64 -2.81
N ARG A 31 9.20 -10.47 -3.99
CA ARG A 31 9.39 -11.57 -4.98
C ARG A 31 10.23 -12.74 -4.46
N LYS A 32 11.04 -12.53 -3.42
CA LYS A 32 11.85 -13.60 -2.79
C LYS A 32 11.07 -14.44 -1.79
N ILE A 33 9.89 -14.00 -1.36
CA ILE A 33 9.07 -14.70 -0.37
C ILE A 33 8.32 -15.83 -1.08
N LYS A 34 8.49 -17.06 -0.59
CA LYS A 34 7.78 -18.23 -1.13
C LYS A 34 6.26 -18.04 -1.05
N GLY A 35 5.56 -18.28 -2.14
CA GLY A 35 4.09 -18.13 -2.20
C GLY A 35 3.61 -16.70 -2.47
N VAL A 36 4.52 -15.73 -2.62
CA VAL A 36 4.22 -14.36 -2.99
C VAL A 36 4.44 -14.14 -4.50
N ILE A 37 3.45 -13.53 -5.14
CA ILE A 37 3.50 -13.08 -6.54
C ILE A 37 3.49 -11.56 -6.51
N CYS A 38 4.57 -10.93 -6.97
CA CYS A 38 4.68 -9.47 -7.03
C CYS A 38 5.13 -9.05 -8.43
N PRO A 39 4.21 -8.52 -9.27
CA PRO A 39 4.56 -7.98 -10.59
C PRO A 39 5.44 -6.72 -10.44
N PRO A 40 6.01 -6.19 -11.55
CA PRO A 40 6.67 -4.89 -11.54
C PRO A 40 5.75 -3.80 -10.98
N THR A 41 6.35 -2.79 -10.33
CA THR A 41 5.62 -1.69 -9.70
C THR A 41 4.85 -0.86 -10.72
N PHE A 42 3.59 -0.57 -10.41
CA PHE A 42 2.68 0.16 -11.30
C PHE A 42 2.83 1.67 -11.13
N GLN A 43 2.66 2.41 -12.23
CA GLN A 43 2.45 3.86 -12.17
C GLN A 43 1.09 4.15 -11.52
N TYR A 44 0.97 5.24 -10.76
CA TYR A 44 -0.26 5.60 -10.05
C TYR A 44 -1.49 5.74 -10.97
N GLY A 45 -1.28 6.08 -12.24
CA GLY A 45 -2.35 6.15 -13.26
C GLY A 45 -2.89 4.80 -13.72
N HIS A 46 -2.21 3.70 -13.41
CA HIS A 46 -2.57 2.34 -13.88
C HIS A 46 -3.33 1.50 -12.84
N TRP A 47 -3.89 2.12 -11.82
CA TRP A 47 -4.54 1.42 -10.71
C TRP A 47 -5.72 0.53 -11.14
N GLN A 48 -6.42 0.85 -12.24
CA GLN A 48 -7.50 0.02 -12.76
C GLN A 48 -7.02 -1.37 -13.20
N ILE A 49 -5.78 -1.49 -13.68
CA ILE A 49 -5.18 -2.79 -14.03
C ILE A 49 -5.09 -3.67 -12.78
N ILE A 50 -4.80 -3.09 -11.63
CA ILE A 50 -4.76 -3.82 -10.36
C ILE A 50 -6.16 -4.29 -9.96
N VAL A 51 -7.18 -3.45 -10.12
CA VAL A 51 -8.58 -3.84 -9.88
C VAL A 51 -8.96 -5.07 -10.71
N GLU A 52 -8.65 -5.07 -12.00
CA GLU A 52 -8.95 -6.21 -12.88
C GLU A 52 -8.11 -7.45 -12.51
N ALA A 53 -6.85 -7.29 -12.15
CA ALA A 53 -6.01 -8.41 -11.70
C ALA A 53 -6.57 -9.07 -10.42
N ILE A 54 -7.09 -8.28 -9.49
CA ILE A 54 -7.73 -8.77 -8.26
C ILE A 54 -9.05 -9.50 -8.58
N LYS A 55 -9.89 -8.95 -9.46
CA LYS A 55 -11.14 -9.60 -9.90
C LYS A 55 -10.88 -10.96 -10.55
N ASN A 56 -9.78 -11.08 -11.29
CA ASN A 56 -9.40 -12.33 -11.97
C ASN A 56 -8.75 -13.37 -11.05
N SER A 57 -8.49 -13.02 -9.77
CA SER A 57 -7.90 -13.93 -8.77
C SER A 57 -8.63 -13.85 -7.41
N PRO A 58 -9.96 -14.03 -7.36
CA PRO A 58 -10.77 -13.70 -6.18
C PRO A 58 -10.49 -14.59 -4.96
N ASN A 59 -9.83 -15.72 -5.16
CA ASN A 59 -9.50 -16.66 -4.09
C ASN A 59 -8.13 -16.41 -3.45
N ASP A 60 -7.30 -15.56 -4.05
CA ASP A 60 -5.98 -15.21 -3.53
C ASP A 60 -6.07 -14.14 -2.44
N ILE A 61 -4.97 -13.94 -1.72
CA ILE A 61 -4.81 -12.87 -0.74
C ILE A 61 -4.18 -11.67 -1.47
N HIS A 62 -4.80 -10.51 -1.35
CA HIS A 62 -4.38 -9.31 -2.07
C HIS A 62 -3.78 -8.25 -1.16
N VAL A 63 -2.55 -7.87 -1.46
CA VAL A 63 -1.80 -6.79 -0.79
C VAL A 63 -1.58 -5.67 -1.79
N VAL A 64 -1.86 -4.44 -1.40
CA VAL A 64 -1.55 -3.24 -2.17
C VAL A 64 -0.67 -2.33 -1.31
N ALA A 65 0.52 -2.00 -1.80
CA ALA A 65 1.45 -1.08 -1.16
C ALA A 65 1.71 0.11 -2.10
N ALA A 66 1.57 1.33 -1.60
CA ALA A 66 1.61 2.49 -2.46
C ALA A 66 2.20 3.73 -1.77
N HIS A 67 2.88 4.58 -2.53
CA HIS A 67 3.51 5.81 -2.06
C HIS A 67 2.81 7.05 -2.63
N SER A 68 2.66 8.10 -1.81
CA SER A 68 2.25 9.45 -2.22
C SER A 68 0.90 9.46 -2.97
N LEU A 69 0.84 9.97 -4.20
CA LEU A 69 -0.36 9.93 -5.06
C LEU A 69 -0.80 8.51 -5.42
N GLY A 70 0.14 7.55 -5.45
CA GLY A 70 -0.18 6.13 -5.58
C GLY A 70 -1.00 5.64 -4.39
N ALA A 71 -0.73 6.12 -3.17
CA ALA A 71 -1.48 5.78 -1.98
C ALA A 71 -2.94 6.27 -2.06
N VAL A 72 -3.19 7.46 -2.66
CA VAL A 72 -4.56 7.92 -2.95
C VAL A 72 -5.28 6.96 -3.90
N ARG A 73 -4.60 6.48 -4.95
CA ARG A 73 -5.17 5.50 -5.89
C ARG A 73 -5.40 4.14 -5.23
N ALA A 74 -4.50 3.73 -4.33
CA ALA A 74 -4.64 2.50 -3.58
C ALA A 74 -5.89 2.49 -2.69
N THR A 75 -6.25 3.62 -2.06
CA THR A 75 -7.52 3.73 -1.32
C THR A 75 -8.73 3.56 -2.24
N GLN A 76 -8.69 4.12 -3.47
CA GLN A 76 -9.77 3.97 -4.44
C GLN A 76 -9.96 2.51 -4.90
N ILE A 77 -8.89 1.72 -5.02
CA ILE A 77 -8.98 0.28 -5.35
C ILE A 77 -9.92 -0.42 -4.39
N THR A 78 -9.89 -0.06 -3.11
CA THR A 78 -10.70 -0.70 -2.06
C THR A 78 -12.20 -0.40 -2.15
N ASP A 79 -12.62 0.53 -2.99
CA ASP A 79 -14.03 0.74 -3.30
C ASP A 79 -14.59 -0.33 -4.23
N TYR A 80 -13.74 -0.92 -5.07
CA TYR A 80 -14.13 -1.85 -6.14
C TYR A 80 -13.88 -3.31 -5.80
N VAL A 81 -12.77 -3.61 -5.09
CA VAL A 81 -12.32 -4.98 -4.83
C VAL A 81 -11.81 -5.14 -3.40
N LYS A 82 -11.80 -6.39 -2.93
CA LYS A 82 -11.26 -6.72 -1.61
C LYS A 82 -9.73 -6.63 -1.64
N VAL A 83 -9.18 -5.86 -0.70
CA VAL A 83 -7.74 -5.79 -0.41
C VAL A 83 -7.54 -6.26 1.03
N ASP A 84 -6.81 -7.35 1.22
CA ASP A 84 -6.61 -7.95 2.54
C ASP A 84 -5.63 -7.12 3.41
N LEU A 85 -4.58 -6.57 2.78
CA LEU A 85 -3.63 -5.64 3.39
C LEU A 85 -3.36 -4.46 2.46
N LEU A 86 -3.66 -3.26 2.95
CA LEU A 86 -3.33 -1.99 2.29
C LEU A 86 -2.21 -1.30 3.06
N VAL A 87 -1.11 -0.94 2.39
CA VAL A 87 0.01 -0.21 2.96
C VAL A 87 0.16 1.11 2.24
N LEU A 88 0.05 2.20 2.97
CA LEU A 88 0.13 3.56 2.44
C LEU A 88 1.38 4.23 3.00
N TYR A 89 2.32 4.57 2.12
CA TYR A 89 3.51 5.35 2.44
C TYR A 89 3.22 6.81 2.10
N ASP A 90 3.10 7.61 3.15
CA ASP A 90 2.89 9.06 3.10
C ASP A 90 1.87 9.52 2.06
N LEU A 91 0.61 9.34 2.40
CA LEU A 91 -0.54 9.72 1.58
C LEU A 91 -0.46 11.21 1.22
N ALA A 92 -0.33 11.54 -0.06
CA ALA A 92 -0.31 12.91 -0.53
C ALA A 92 -1.45 13.18 -1.51
N GLY A 93 -1.99 14.40 -1.52
CA GLY A 93 -2.98 14.75 -2.52
C GLY A 93 -4.02 15.79 -2.15
N GLY A 94 -3.89 16.45 -1.00
CA GLY A 94 -4.71 17.64 -0.65
C GLY A 94 -6.21 17.37 -0.43
N ALA A 95 -6.66 16.14 -0.46
CA ALA A 95 -8.03 15.74 -0.15
C ALA A 95 -8.02 14.53 0.80
N PRO A 96 -8.92 14.49 1.78
CA PRO A 96 -9.01 13.35 2.68
C PRO A 96 -9.32 12.07 1.89
N SER A 97 -8.39 11.14 1.89
CA SER A 97 -8.61 9.81 1.34
C SER A 97 -9.32 8.93 2.36
N LYS A 98 -10.38 8.26 1.92
CA LYS A 98 -11.15 7.34 2.77
C LYS A 98 -10.85 5.90 2.38
N LEU A 99 -10.76 5.04 3.39
CA LEU A 99 -10.73 3.60 3.12
C LEU A 99 -12.05 3.16 2.51
N GLY A 100 -11.99 2.41 1.42
CA GLY A 100 -13.15 1.70 0.91
C GLY A 100 -13.60 0.59 1.88
N LYS A 101 -14.86 0.20 1.80
CA LYS A 101 -15.49 -0.82 2.65
C LYS A 101 -14.83 -2.20 2.54
N ASN A 102 -14.16 -2.47 1.43
CA ASN A 102 -13.55 -3.76 1.11
C ASN A 102 -12.11 -3.90 1.61
N THR A 103 -11.63 -2.97 2.45
CA THR A 103 -10.30 -3.06 3.07
C THR A 103 -10.32 -4.06 4.23
N GLY A 104 -9.37 -4.99 4.25
CA GLY A 104 -9.10 -5.87 5.39
C GLY A 104 -8.35 -5.12 6.51
N LYS A 105 -7.03 -5.01 6.42
CA LYS A 105 -6.16 -4.21 7.30
C LYS A 105 -5.54 -3.07 6.50
N CYS A 106 -5.38 -1.89 7.10
CA CYS A 106 -4.63 -0.78 6.54
C CYS A 106 -3.46 -0.42 7.46
N ILE A 107 -2.27 -0.27 6.89
CA ILE A 107 -1.10 0.32 7.55
C ILE A 107 -0.89 1.69 6.91
N ASP A 108 -1.05 2.73 7.71
CA ASP A 108 -0.87 4.13 7.32
C ASP A 108 0.48 4.61 7.88
N ILE A 109 1.48 4.67 7.01
CA ILE A 109 2.83 5.13 7.34
C ILE A 109 2.89 6.61 7.04
N TYR A 110 3.16 7.43 8.06
CA TYR A 110 3.12 8.88 7.95
C TYR A 110 4.34 9.55 8.58
N ASP A 111 4.65 10.76 8.14
CA ASP A 111 5.73 11.59 8.68
C ASP A 111 5.23 12.52 9.80
N THR A 112 6.19 13.24 10.39
CA THR A 112 6.08 14.11 11.56
C THR A 112 5.28 15.39 11.41
N ILE A 113 4.74 15.72 10.25
CA ILE A 113 3.94 16.95 10.11
C ILE A 113 2.43 16.63 10.19
N PRO A 114 2.02 15.79 11.17
CA PRO A 114 0.65 15.34 11.27
C PRO A 114 -0.32 16.44 11.68
N ASP A 115 0.19 17.41 12.42
CA ASP A 115 -0.62 18.48 12.98
C ASP A 115 -0.81 19.65 12.02
N LEU A 116 0.03 19.71 10.96
CA LEU A 116 -0.09 20.74 9.94
C LEU A 116 -1.04 20.33 8.80
N VAL A 117 -1.22 19.02 8.54
CA VAL A 117 -2.06 18.55 7.43
C VAL A 117 -2.77 17.23 7.81
N PRO A 118 -3.75 17.27 8.74
CA PRO A 118 -4.50 16.06 9.18
C PRO A 118 -5.22 15.35 8.03
N GLU A 119 -5.57 16.07 6.98
CA GLU A 119 -6.23 15.58 5.77
C GLU A 119 -5.37 14.64 4.92
N TRP A 120 -4.06 14.65 5.10
CA TRP A 120 -3.14 13.72 4.38
C TRP A 120 -3.10 12.33 4.97
N ARG A 121 -3.86 12.11 6.03
CA ARG A 121 -4.02 10.79 6.61
C ARG A 121 -5.26 10.10 6.06
N VAL A 122 -5.13 8.79 5.89
CA VAL A 122 -6.30 8.01 5.53
C VAL A 122 -7.34 8.05 6.66
N GLN A 123 -8.59 8.24 6.29
CA GLN A 123 -9.72 8.22 7.18
C GLN A 123 -10.47 6.90 7.07
N ALA A 124 -10.88 6.35 8.20
CA ALA A 124 -11.75 5.19 8.20
C ALA A 124 -13.17 5.59 7.81
N VAL A 125 -13.86 4.71 7.13
CA VAL A 125 -15.33 4.76 7.07
C VAL A 125 -15.87 4.40 8.45
N LYS A 126 -16.95 5.03 8.86
CA LYS A 126 -17.62 4.79 10.16
C LYS A 126 -17.78 3.28 10.42
N GLY A 127 -17.30 2.82 11.55
CA GLY A 127 -17.33 1.41 11.95
C GLY A 127 -16.11 0.59 11.48
N HIS A 128 -15.17 1.20 10.76
CA HIS A 128 -13.96 0.53 10.25
C HIS A 128 -12.66 1.09 10.83
N GLU A 129 -12.74 1.88 11.89
CA GLU A 129 -11.58 2.59 12.50
C GLU A 129 -10.50 1.62 12.97
N LYS A 130 -10.90 0.46 13.50
CA LYS A 130 -9.98 -0.58 13.97
C LYS A 130 -9.14 -1.24 12.86
N LYS A 131 -9.46 -1.00 11.59
CA LYS A 131 -8.69 -1.53 10.46
C LYS A 131 -7.43 -0.74 10.18
N ILE A 132 -7.26 0.47 10.71
CA ILE A 132 -6.12 1.32 10.48
C ILE A 132 -5.11 1.17 11.62
N GLU A 133 -3.92 0.67 11.27
CA GLU A 133 -2.73 0.72 12.11
C GLU A 133 -1.83 1.85 11.60
N ARG A 134 -1.38 2.75 12.48
CA ARG A 134 -0.56 3.90 12.11
C ARG A 134 0.89 3.69 12.52
N TRP A 135 1.81 3.84 11.56
CA TRP A 135 3.25 3.78 11.80
C TRP A 135 3.87 5.14 11.53
N TYR A 136 4.50 5.65 12.57
CA TYR A 136 5.25 6.90 12.46
C TYR A 136 6.60 6.69 11.78
N SER A 137 6.97 7.62 10.89
CA SER A 137 8.24 7.66 10.16
C SER A 137 8.93 9.00 10.37
N GLN A 138 10.26 9.00 10.44
CA GLN A 138 11.09 10.21 10.53
C GLN A 138 11.79 10.54 9.20
N HIS A 139 11.40 9.88 8.11
CA HIS A 139 12.17 9.89 6.87
C HIS A 139 11.72 10.95 5.85
N GLY A 140 10.72 11.75 6.18
CA GLY A 140 10.13 12.69 5.23
C GLY A 140 9.39 12.03 4.07
N HIS A 141 8.68 12.82 3.28
CA HIS A 141 7.80 12.33 2.21
C HIS A 141 8.52 11.43 1.20
N THR A 142 9.70 11.84 0.74
CA THR A 142 10.45 11.10 -0.30
C THR A 142 11.38 10.01 0.25
N GLY A 143 11.54 9.93 1.56
CA GLY A 143 12.44 8.95 2.19
C GLY A 143 11.73 7.75 2.81
N GLN A 144 10.40 7.76 2.88
CA GLN A 144 9.66 6.67 3.52
C GLN A 144 9.74 5.38 2.73
N ASP A 145 9.63 5.46 1.41
CA ASP A 145 9.72 4.31 0.52
C ASP A 145 11.16 3.84 0.26
N ASP A 146 12.17 4.57 0.75
CA ASP A 146 13.57 4.15 0.78
C ASP A 146 13.99 3.60 2.17
N SER A 147 13.12 3.71 3.17
CA SER A 147 13.42 3.27 4.53
C SER A 147 13.44 1.74 4.66
N VAL A 148 14.62 1.15 4.65
CA VAL A 148 14.81 -0.30 4.83
C VAL A 148 14.13 -0.86 6.08
N PRO A 149 14.17 -0.20 7.26
CA PRO A 149 13.43 -0.68 8.43
C PRO A 149 11.91 -0.75 8.22
N LEU A 150 11.31 0.27 7.59
CA LEU A 150 9.87 0.27 7.29
C LEU A 150 9.52 -0.82 6.27
N MET A 151 10.31 -0.98 5.22
CA MET A 151 10.14 -2.03 4.22
C MET A 151 10.16 -3.42 4.85
N ARG A 152 11.13 -3.71 5.73
CA ARG A 152 11.21 -4.98 6.46
C ARG A 152 10.00 -5.25 7.35
N ARG A 153 9.42 -4.22 7.96
CA ARG A 153 8.18 -4.37 8.74
C ARG A 153 7.01 -4.75 7.83
N VAL A 154 6.91 -4.14 6.65
CA VAL A 154 5.88 -4.49 5.65
C VAL A 154 6.10 -5.91 5.11
N GLU A 155 7.34 -6.29 4.78
CA GLU A 155 7.70 -7.66 4.39
C GLU A 155 7.23 -8.67 5.45
N ALA A 156 7.45 -8.38 6.74
CA ALA A 156 7.01 -9.25 7.83
C ALA A 156 5.48 -9.39 7.89
N GLU A 157 4.71 -8.34 7.62
CA GLU A 157 3.25 -8.43 7.54
C GLU A 157 2.80 -9.30 6.33
N VAL A 158 3.47 -9.16 5.18
CA VAL A 158 3.19 -9.99 4.00
C VAL A 158 3.54 -11.46 4.27
N MET A 159 4.67 -11.73 4.94
CA MET A 159 5.05 -13.10 5.32
C MET A 159 4.02 -13.78 6.21
N LYS A 160 3.39 -13.06 7.14
CA LYS A 160 2.29 -13.59 7.98
C LYS A 160 1.08 -14.02 7.17
N LEU A 161 0.83 -13.37 6.02
CA LEU A 161 -0.27 -13.72 5.12
C LEU A 161 0.09 -14.91 4.21
N ALA A 162 1.38 -15.15 3.97
CA ALA A 162 1.88 -16.22 3.12
C ALA A 162 2.15 -17.54 3.89
N ALA A 163 2.12 -17.51 5.22
CA ALA A 163 2.31 -18.66 6.10
C ALA A 163 1.03 -19.51 6.18
#